data_7270262f54d7580d8af68688a74ab930
#
_entry.id   7270262f54d7580d8af68688a74ab930
#
_cell.length_a   1.000
_cell.length_b   1.000
_cell.length_c   1.000
_cell.angle_alpha   90.00
_cell.angle_beta   90.00
_cell.angle_gamma   90.00
#
_symmetry.space_group_name_H-M   'P 1'
#
loop_
_entity.id
_entity.type
_entity.pdbx_description
1 polymer ?
#
loop_
_entity_poly.entity_id
_entity_poly.type
_entity_poly.pdbx_seq_one_letter_code
_entity_poly.pdbx_strand_id
1 'polypeptide(L)'
;MINLYSIPKFIALFSGLYAGIIVFLFSVINIKISVLNVIKYTTIFELIVILVLMFAWKWIWNVFPVLNNWFFPDVNGTWNVEIHWNWTQQDGTIKNGVKEGKVVIKQNFLTISMELFTDESESETLVIQPKKNNESNRLNFHYIYRNTPKNNGNNKLLPHIGTAILKISPYTNTIIEGNYFTDRNTQGVLKFIKD
;
A
#
# COMPACT_ATOMS: atom_id res chain seq x y z
N MET A 1 0.90 -2.43 -6.63
CA MET A 1 1.79 -1.77 -7.62
C MET A 1 3.13 -1.51 -6.96
N ILE A 2 4.19 -2.16 -7.42
CA ILE A 2 5.54 -1.92 -6.92
C ILE A 2 5.92 -0.50 -7.35
N ASN A 3 6.33 0.33 -6.40
CA ASN A 3 6.75 1.69 -6.72
C ASN A 3 7.97 1.65 -7.65
N LEU A 4 7.92 2.37 -8.77
CA LEU A 4 9.01 2.49 -9.74
C LEU A 4 10.38 2.81 -9.10
N TYR A 5 10.37 3.43 -7.93
CA TYR A 5 11.59 3.79 -7.20
C TYR A 5 12.30 2.61 -6.52
N SER A 6 11.57 1.56 -6.16
CA SER A 6 12.17 0.34 -5.60
C SER A 6 12.61 -0.67 -6.69
N ILE A 7 12.19 -0.47 -7.95
CA ILE A 7 12.54 -1.35 -9.08
C ILE A 7 14.06 -1.55 -9.23
N PRO A 8 14.92 -0.51 -9.22
CA PRO A 8 16.36 -0.73 -9.33
C PRO A 8 16.93 -1.59 -8.21
N LYS A 9 16.42 -1.43 -6.97
CA LYS A 9 16.84 -2.25 -5.83
C LYS A 9 16.38 -3.70 -5.97
N PHE A 10 15.14 -3.90 -6.47
CA PHE A 10 14.64 -5.23 -6.80
C PHE A 10 15.49 -5.89 -7.88
N ILE A 11 15.76 -5.19 -8.98
CA ILE A 11 16.60 -5.70 -10.06
C ILE A 11 17.97 -6.09 -9.54
N ALA A 12 18.62 -5.23 -8.73
CA ALA A 12 19.95 -5.52 -8.18
C ALA A 12 19.91 -6.74 -7.24
N LEU A 13 18.93 -6.85 -6.36
CA LEU A 13 18.76 -7.99 -5.45
C LEU A 13 18.52 -9.29 -6.25
N PHE A 14 17.58 -9.27 -7.18
CA PHE A 14 17.26 -10.45 -7.98
C PHE A 14 18.41 -10.85 -8.90
N SER A 15 19.11 -9.90 -9.52
CA SER A 15 20.27 -10.19 -10.33
C SER A 15 21.41 -10.83 -9.52
N GLY A 16 21.63 -10.35 -8.30
CA GLY A 16 22.62 -10.93 -7.38
C GLY A 16 22.27 -12.36 -6.94
N LEU A 17 21.01 -12.58 -6.55
CA LEU A 17 20.50 -13.90 -6.20
C LEU A 17 20.57 -14.86 -7.40
N TYR A 18 20.22 -14.37 -8.57
CA TYR A 18 20.27 -15.13 -9.82
C TYR A 18 21.69 -15.59 -10.16
N ALA A 19 22.65 -14.66 -10.11
CA ALA A 19 24.06 -14.97 -10.33
C ALA A 19 24.59 -15.98 -9.32
N GLY A 20 24.25 -15.80 -8.03
CA GLY A 20 24.65 -16.72 -6.96
C GLY A 20 24.13 -18.14 -7.17
N ILE A 21 22.88 -18.28 -7.62
CA ILE A 21 22.27 -19.59 -7.90
C ILE A 21 22.87 -20.25 -9.12
N ILE A 22 23.11 -19.51 -10.18
CA ILE A 22 23.79 -20.05 -11.37
C ILE A 22 25.16 -20.62 -10.95
N VAL A 23 25.95 -19.85 -10.22
CA VAL A 23 27.26 -20.31 -9.71
C VAL A 23 27.10 -21.55 -8.84
N PHE A 24 26.12 -21.58 -7.92
CA PHE A 24 25.87 -22.72 -7.06
C PHE A 24 25.47 -23.97 -7.84
N LEU A 25 24.52 -23.87 -8.78
CA LEU A 25 24.04 -25.00 -9.58
C LEU A 25 25.16 -25.61 -10.43
N PHE A 26 25.98 -24.78 -11.03
CA PHE A 26 27.05 -25.27 -11.91
C PHE A 26 28.31 -25.71 -11.16
N SER A 27 28.63 -25.09 -10.02
CA SER A 27 29.83 -25.41 -9.26
C SER A 27 29.63 -26.53 -8.25
N VAL A 28 28.45 -26.58 -7.59
CA VAL A 28 28.19 -27.53 -6.48
C VAL A 28 27.43 -28.76 -6.94
N ILE A 29 26.42 -28.57 -7.82
CA ILE A 29 25.55 -29.68 -8.27
C ILE A 29 26.08 -30.34 -9.55
N ASN A 30 27.17 -29.81 -10.15
CA ASN A 30 27.76 -30.33 -11.39
C ASN A 30 26.77 -30.49 -12.56
N ILE A 31 25.79 -29.59 -12.68
CA ILE A 31 24.85 -29.61 -13.78
C ILE A 31 25.57 -29.15 -15.06
N LYS A 32 25.43 -29.93 -16.14
CA LYS A 32 25.99 -29.57 -17.44
C LYS A 32 25.41 -28.23 -17.91
N ILE A 33 26.30 -27.28 -18.21
CA ILE A 33 25.93 -25.97 -18.76
C ILE A 33 25.36 -26.19 -20.15
N SER A 34 24.04 -26.00 -20.30
CA SER A 34 23.36 -25.87 -21.57
C SER A 34 22.32 -24.75 -21.47
N VAL A 35 22.04 -24.08 -22.56
CA VAL A 35 21.04 -22.98 -22.59
C VAL A 35 19.68 -23.46 -22.05
N LEU A 36 19.28 -24.67 -22.40
CA LEU A 36 18.01 -25.24 -21.95
C LEU A 36 17.99 -25.47 -20.43
N ASN A 37 19.07 -25.98 -19.83
CA ASN A 37 19.17 -26.19 -18.39
C ASN A 37 19.19 -24.86 -17.64
N VAL A 38 19.88 -23.85 -18.15
CA VAL A 38 19.90 -22.50 -17.56
C VAL A 38 18.48 -21.96 -17.53
N ILE A 39 17.77 -21.93 -18.64
CA ILE A 39 16.38 -21.43 -18.72
C ILE A 39 15.47 -22.21 -17.75
N LYS A 40 15.54 -23.54 -17.76
CA LYS A 40 14.69 -24.39 -16.92
C LYS A 40 14.88 -24.09 -15.43
N TYR A 41 16.11 -24.11 -14.95
CA TYR A 41 16.38 -23.93 -13.51
C TYR A 41 16.15 -22.50 -13.02
N THR A 42 16.41 -21.51 -13.88
CA THR A 42 16.16 -20.12 -13.55
C THR A 42 14.66 -19.82 -13.49
N THR A 43 13.85 -20.36 -14.41
CA THR A 43 12.37 -20.22 -14.37
C THR A 43 11.77 -20.88 -13.12
N ILE A 44 12.23 -22.09 -12.77
CA ILE A 44 11.77 -22.77 -11.54
C ILE A 44 12.11 -21.94 -10.31
N PHE A 45 13.33 -21.39 -10.26
CA PHE A 45 13.76 -20.56 -9.15
C PHE A 45 12.93 -19.28 -9.03
N GLU A 46 12.70 -18.56 -10.12
CA GLU A 46 11.84 -17.37 -10.13
C GLU A 46 10.45 -17.68 -9.59
N LEU A 47 9.85 -18.77 -10.02
CA LEU A 47 8.54 -19.21 -9.53
C LEU A 47 8.57 -19.46 -8.02
N ILE A 48 9.59 -20.14 -7.50
CA ILE A 48 9.75 -20.40 -6.06
C ILE A 48 9.89 -19.07 -5.30
N VAL A 49 10.71 -18.14 -5.78
CA VAL A 49 10.89 -16.83 -5.14
C VAL A 49 9.60 -16.04 -5.12
N ILE A 50 8.84 -16.01 -6.21
CA ILE A 50 7.54 -15.34 -6.27
C ILE A 50 6.58 -15.95 -5.24
N LEU A 51 6.49 -17.29 -5.17
CA LEU A 51 5.65 -17.98 -4.20
C LEU A 51 6.07 -17.67 -2.75
N VAL A 52 7.36 -17.71 -2.46
CA VAL A 52 7.88 -17.35 -1.13
C VAL A 52 7.54 -15.91 -0.77
N LEU A 53 7.72 -14.95 -1.68
CA LEU A 53 7.36 -13.57 -1.44
C LEU A 53 5.85 -13.37 -1.29
N MET A 54 5.03 -14.11 -2.00
CA MET A 54 3.56 -14.00 -1.86
C MET A 54 3.07 -14.49 -0.50
N PHE A 55 3.62 -15.58 0.04
CA PHE A 55 3.10 -16.23 1.25
C PHE A 55 3.92 -15.94 2.51
N ALA A 56 5.25 -15.83 2.38
CA ALA A 56 6.16 -15.72 3.52
C ALA A 56 6.72 -14.30 3.74
N TRP A 57 6.33 -13.31 2.94
CA TRP A 57 6.91 -11.95 3.04
C TRP A 57 6.80 -11.33 4.44
N LYS A 58 5.70 -11.54 5.16
CA LYS A 58 5.52 -11.02 6.52
C LYS A 58 6.54 -11.62 7.50
N TRP A 59 6.76 -12.93 7.40
CA TRP A 59 7.77 -13.63 8.19
C TRP A 59 9.17 -13.12 7.86
N ILE A 60 9.48 -12.95 6.57
CA ILE A 60 10.77 -12.42 6.11
C ILE A 60 10.98 -10.99 6.64
N TRP A 61 9.95 -10.13 6.61
CA TRP A 61 10.02 -8.77 7.15
C TRP A 61 10.21 -8.72 8.67
N ASN A 62 9.65 -9.69 9.39
CA ASN A 62 9.89 -9.83 10.84
C ASN A 62 11.32 -10.25 11.16
N VAL A 63 11.89 -11.18 10.38
CA VAL A 63 13.28 -11.63 10.56
C VAL A 63 14.27 -10.55 10.13
N PHE A 64 13.96 -9.80 9.08
CA PHE A 64 14.79 -8.74 8.53
C PHE A 64 14.07 -7.38 8.56
N PRO A 65 13.97 -6.70 9.71
CA PRO A 65 13.23 -5.44 9.86
C PRO A 65 13.71 -4.31 8.94
N VAL A 66 14.96 -4.37 8.47
CA VAL A 66 15.52 -3.40 7.51
C VAL A 66 14.72 -3.34 6.20
N LEU A 67 14.03 -4.43 5.84
CA LEU A 67 13.18 -4.51 4.65
C LEU A 67 11.97 -3.57 4.72
N ASN A 68 11.45 -3.30 5.92
CA ASN A 68 10.40 -2.29 6.12
C ASN A 68 10.84 -0.91 5.61
N ASN A 69 12.11 -0.56 5.83
CA ASN A 69 12.67 0.70 5.38
C ASN A 69 13.11 0.66 3.90
N TRP A 70 13.54 -0.50 3.41
CA TRP A 70 13.99 -0.63 2.02
C TRP A 70 12.84 -0.71 1.03
N PHE A 71 11.79 -1.44 1.37
CA PHE A 71 10.64 -1.65 0.51
C PHE A 71 9.41 -0.92 1.06
N PHE A 72 8.66 -1.54 1.93
CA PHE A 72 7.47 -0.99 2.59
C PHE A 72 7.20 -1.70 3.91
N PRO A 73 6.62 -1.02 4.91
CA PRO A 73 6.21 -1.64 6.16
C PRO A 73 4.92 -2.47 5.98
N ASP A 74 4.69 -3.41 6.87
CA ASP A 74 3.40 -4.10 6.99
C ASP A 74 2.37 -3.16 7.65
N VAL A 75 1.42 -2.69 6.86
CA VAL A 75 0.30 -1.85 7.32
C VAL A 75 -1.02 -2.61 7.37
N ASN A 76 -1.00 -3.94 7.21
CA ASN A 76 -2.21 -4.75 7.34
C ASN A 76 -2.91 -4.55 8.68
N GLY A 77 -4.21 -4.68 8.66
CA GLY A 77 -5.03 -4.71 9.84
C GLY A 77 -6.12 -3.67 9.85
N THR A 78 -6.77 -3.57 11.02
CA THR A 78 -7.82 -2.59 11.28
C THR A 78 -7.21 -1.36 11.94
N TRP A 79 -7.69 -0.20 11.55
CA TRP A 79 -7.23 1.10 12.02
C TRP A 79 -8.44 1.93 12.40
N ASN A 80 -8.38 2.63 13.51
CA ASN A 80 -9.34 3.66 13.83
C ASN A 80 -9.04 4.91 13.01
N VAL A 81 -10.06 5.58 12.50
CA VAL A 81 -9.89 6.78 11.68
C VAL A 81 -10.64 7.96 12.25
N GLU A 82 -9.95 9.09 12.34
CA GLU A 82 -10.51 10.42 12.56
C GLU A 82 -10.52 11.16 11.23
N ILE A 83 -11.69 11.66 10.82
CA ILE A 83 -11.92 12.38 9.56
C ILE A 83 -12.28 13.81 9.90
N HIS A 84 -11.32 14.72 9.82
CA HIS A 84 -11.57 16.15 9.92
C HIS A 84 -11.99 16.66 8.55
N TRP A 85 -13.21 17.16 8.42
CA TRP A 85 -13.76 17.58 7.14
C TRP A 85 -14.16 19.05 7.15
N ASN A 86 -13.93 19.70 6.02
CA ASN A 86 -14.41 21.04 5.69
C ASN A 86 -15.17 20.96 4.36
N TRP A 87 -16.39 21.47 4.35
CA TRP A 87 -17.22 21.54 3.17
C TRP A 87 -17.56 22.99 2.87
N THR A 88 -17.19 23.44 1.68
CA THR A 88 -17.52 24.77 1.19
C THR A 88 -18.84 24.71 0.40
N GLN A 89 -19.86 25.37 0.90
CA GLN A 89 -21.17 25.48 0.25
C GLN A 89 -21.11 26.44 -0.94
N GLN A 90 -22.13 26.42 -1.79
CA GLN A 90 -22.19 27.30 -2.97
C GLN A 90 -22.25 28.80 -2.62
N ASP A 91 -22.76 29.14 -1.45
CA ASP A 91 -22.81 30.50 -0.92
C ASP A 91 -21.50 30.97 -0.27
N GLY A 92 -20.45 30.16 -0.31
CA GLY A 92 -19.14 30.41 0.31
C GLY A 92 -19.07 30.06 1.80
N THR A 93 -20.17 29.63 2.42
CA THR A 93 -20.16 29.21 3.83
C THR A 93 -19.37 27.92 4.01
N ILE A 94 -18.48 27.88 5.01
CA ILE A 94 -17.70 26.70 5.35
C ILE A 94 -18.34 26.00 6.54
N LYS A 95 -18.72 24.74 6.35
CA LYS A 95 -19.09 23.83 7.42
C LYS A 95 -17.95 22.86 7.68
N ASN A 96 -17.70 22.58 8.94
CA ASN A 96 -16.65 21.63 9.34
C ASN A 96 -17.14 20.69 10.43
N GLY A 97 -16.37 19.65 10.67
CA GLY A 97 -16.65 18.69 11.73
C GLY A 97 -15.63 17.57 11.76
N VAL A 98 -15.84 16.66 12.69
CA VAL A 98 -15.04 15.44 12.84
C VAL A 98 -15.99 14.25 12.76
N LYS A 99 -15.56 13.21 12.04
CA LYS A 99 -16.23 11.90 12.00
C LYS A 99 -15.23 10.83 12.37
N GLU A 100 -15.72 9.81 13.02
CA GLU A 100 -14.95 8.63 13.34
C GLU A 100 -15.38 7.46 12.46
N GLY A 101 -14.48 6.49 12.31
CA GLY A 101 -14.75 5.28 11.57
C GLY A 101 -13.62 4.27 11.71
N LYS A 102 -13.69 3.24 10.88
CA LYS A 102 -12.66 2.20 10.81
C LYS A 102 -12.15 2.05 9.39
N VAL A 103 -10.85 1.79 9.28
CA VAL A 103 -10.21 1.44 8.01
C VAL A 103 -9.67 0.03 8.10
N VAL A 104 -10.00 -0.80 7.13
CA VAL A 104 -9.41 -2.12 6.95
C VAL A 104 -8.40 -2.04 5.83
N ILE A 105 -7.12 -2.24 6.16
CA ILE A 105 -6.04 -2.29 5.18
C ILE A 105 -5.69 -3.75 4.93
N LYS A 106 -5.82 -4.19 3.67
CA LYS A 106 -5.40 -5.51 3.19
C LYS A 106 -4.19 -5.33 2.30
N GLN A 107 -3.06 -5.89 2.70
CA GLN A 107 -1.80 -5.79 1.98
C GLN A 107 -1.19 -7.18 1.78
N ASN A 108 -0.74 -7.44 0.57
CA ASN A 108 0.19 -8.52 0.27
C ASN A 108 1.46 -7.92 -0.35
N PHE A 109 2.38 -8.77 -0.78
CA PHE A 109 3.63 -8.30 -1.38
C PHE A 109 3.43 -7.44 -2.64
N LEU A 110 2.36 -7.68 -3.42
CA LEU A 110 2.11 -7.05 -4.72
C LEU A 110 1.04 -5.96 -4.68
N THR A 111 0.07 -6.09 -3.77
CA THR A 111 -1.13 -5.25 -3.76
C THR A 111 -1.45 -4.72 -2.37
N ILE A 112 -2.12 -3.59 -2.35
CA ILE A 112 -2.67 -3.00 -1.14
C ILE A 112 -4.06 -2.43 -1.45
N SER A 113 -4.99 -2.56 -0.52
CA SER A 113 -6.29 -1.90 -0.55
C SER A 113 -6.64 -1.32 0.81
N MET A 114 -7.45 -0.28 0.82
CA MET A 114 -7.97 0.38 2.01
C MET A 114 -9.48 0.53 1.86
N GLU A 115 -10.24 0.00 2.79
CA GLU A 115 -11.68 0.13 2.85
C GLU A 115 -12.05 0.90 4.12
N LEU A 116 -12.69 2.05 3.98
CA LEU A 116 -13.07 2.91 5.10
C LEU A 116 -14.56 2.80 5.36
N PHE A 117 -14.92 2.59 6.60
CA PHE A 117 -16.28 2.41 7.08
C PHE A 117 -16.61 3.47 8.13
N THR A 118 -17.68 4.21 7.90
CA THR A 118 -18.30 5.11 8.88
C THR A 118 -19.76 4.74 9.07
N ASP A 119 -20.42 5.37 10.01
CA ASP A 119 -21.87 5.18 10.20
C ASP A 119 -22.67 5.62 8.97
N GLU A 120 -22.17 6.62 8.23
CA GLU A 120 -22.89 7.24 7.12
C GLU A 120 -22.47 6.73 5.73
N SER A 121 -21.30 6.13 5.59
CA SER A 121 -20.76 5.75 4.27
C SER A 121 -19.68 4.67 4.35
N GLU A 122 -19.45 4.07 3.20
CA GLU A 122 -18.34 3.13 2.97
C GLU A 122 -17.51 3.61 1.78
N SER A 123 -16.20 3.43 1.85
CA SER A 123 -15.33 3.71 0.71
C SER A 123 -14.51 2.50 0.30
N GLU A 124 -14.38 2.34 -1.00
CA GLU A 124 -13.58 1.29 -1.64
C GLU A 124 -12.39 1.90 -2.39
N THR A 125 -11.27 1.18 -2.41
CA THR A 125 -10.09 1.57 -3.17
C THR A 125 -10.33 1.44 -4.68
N LEU A 126 -10.18 2.52 -5.43
CA LEU A 126 -10.04 2.48 -6.89
C LEU A 126 -8.58 2.34 -7.29
N VAL A 127 -7.72 3.18 -6.74
CA VAL A 127 -6.28 3.14 -6.97
C VAL A 127 -5.55 3.49 -5.68
N ILE A 128 -4.53 2.71 -5.35
CA ILE A 128 -3.58 3.09 -4.31
C ILE A 128 -2.17 2.81 -4.79
N GLN A 129 -1.30 3.81 -4.68
CA GLN A 129 0.09 3.71 -5.07
C GLN A 129 0.99 4.10 -3.90
N PRO A 130 1.70 3.14 -3.30
CA PRO A 130 2.78 3.45 -2.37
C PRO A 130 3.91 4.16 -3.12
N LYS A 131 4.34 5.30 -2.60
CA LYS A 131 5.48 6.05 -3.14
C LYS A 131 6.40 6.46 -2.01
N LYS A 132 7.66 6.13 -2.14
CA LYS A 132 8.69 6.54 -1.20
C LYS A 132 9.26 7.89 -1.63
N ASN A 133 9.29 8.84 -0.69
CA ASN A 133 9.94 10.12 -0.92
C ASN A 133 11.46 9.92 -0.84
N ASN A 134 12.19 10.42 -1.84
CA ASN A 134 13.63 10.20 -1.98
C ASN A 134 14.46 10.91 -0.90
N GLU A 135 13.99 12.09 -0.48
CA GLU A 135 14.73 12.93 0.46
C GLU A 135 14.44 12.53 1.91
N SER A 136 13.16 12.39 2.25
CA SER A 136 12.74 12.08 3.63
C SER A 136 12.66 10.58 3.92
N ASN A 137 12.82 9.72 2.92
CA ASN A 137 12.66 8.25 3.01
C ASN A 137 11.26 7.80 3.50
N ARG A 138 10.29 8.73 3.55
CA ARG A 138 8.92 8.46 4.01
C ARG A 138 8.10 7.76 2.94
N LEU A 139 7.29 6.80 3.36
CA LEU A 139 6.30 6.17 2.52
C LEU A 139 5.02 7.01 2.51
N ASN A 140 4.58 7.36 1.31
CA ASN A 140 3.30 8.02 1.05
C ASN A 140 2.40 7.07 0.28
N PHE A 141 1.09 7.14 0.52
CA PHE A 141 0.08 6.49 -0.29
C PHE A 141 -0.66 7.55 -1.11
N HIS A 142 -0.59 7.44 -2.42
CA HIS A 142 -1.46 8.17 -3.33
C HIS A 142 -2.72 7.34 -3.51
N TYR A 143 -3.84 7.80 -2.97
CA TYR A 143 -5.04 7.01 -2.79
C TYR A 143 -6.23 7.67 -3.50
N ILE A 144 -6.89 6.92 -4.37
CA ILE A 144 -8.15 7.30 -5.03
C ILE A 144 -9.19 6.28 -4.61
N TYR A 145 -10.33 6.77 -4.13
CA TYR A 145 -11.40 5.95 -3.61
C TYR A 145 -12.76 6.41 -4.10
N ARG A 146 -13.70 5.47 -4.13
CA ARG A 146 -15.12 5.75 -4.27
C ARG A 146 -15.77 5.67 -2.90
N ASN A 147 -16.47 6.72 -2.49
CA ASN A 147 -17.29 6.73 -1.29
C ASN A 147 -18.75 6.50 -1.68
N THR A 148 -19.39 5.53 -1.05
CA THR A 148 -20.79 5.18 -1.24
C THR A 148 -21.53 5.48 0.06
N PRO A 149 -22.42 6.50 0.08
CA PRO A 149 -23.25 6.80 1.23
C PRO A 149 -24.21 5.67 1.55
N LYS A 150 -24.43 5.38 2.83
CA LYS A 150 -25.49 4.50 3.30
C LYS A 150 -26.81 5.28 3.25
N ASN A 151 -27.70 4.90 2.34
CA ASN A 151 -28.97 5.59 2.16
C ASN A 151 -29.94 5.21 3.27
N ASN A 152 -30.15 6.14 4.21
CA ASN A 152 -31.15 6.01 5.29
C ASN A 152 -32.48 6.66 4.88
N GLY A 153 -33.12 6.16 3.84
CA GLY A 153 -34.54 6.43 3.49
C GLY A 153 -34.85 7.75 2.77
N ASN A 154 -34.44 8.92 3.23
CA ASN A 154 -34.90 10.20 2.72
C ASN A 154 -33.91 11.03 1.91
N ASN A 155 -32.64 10.76 1.97
CA ASN A 155 -31.59 11.46 1.22
C ASN A 155 -30.83 10.50 0.32
N LYS A 156 -31.16 10.48 -0.97
CA LYS A 156 -30.37 9.75 -1.99
C LYS A 156 -29.09 10.52 -2.27
N LEU A 157 -28.12 10.38 -1.40
CA LEU A 157 -26.75 10.84 -1.69
C LEU A 157 -26.13 9.90 -2.72
N LEU A 158 -25.60 10.45 -3.80
CA LEU A 158 -24.93 9.66 -4.83
C LEU A 158 -23.51 9.30 -4.38
N PRO A 159 -22.93 8.19 -4.87
CA PRO A 159 -21.51 7.92 -4.71
C PRO A 159 -20.67 9.07 -5.27
N HIS A 160 -19.49 9.25 -4.68
CA HIS A 160 -18.53 10.28 -5.11
C HIS A 160 -17.10 9.77 -5.04
N ILE A 161 -16.21 10.47 -5.72
CA ILE A 161 -14.78 10.12 -5.77
C ILE A 161 -14.02 11.07 -4.87
N GLY A 162 -13.08 10.51 -4.12
CA GLY A 162 -12.12 11.26 -3.35
C GLY A 162 -10.69 10.84 -3.65
N THR A 163 -9.77 11.74 -3.37
CA THR A 163 -8.33 11.49 -3.45
C THR A 163 -7.67 11.88 -2.13
N ALA A 164 -6.64 11.14 -1.74
CA ALA A 164 -5.85 11.45 -0.55
C ALA A 164 -4.35 11.20 -0.79
N ILE A 165 -3.53 12.00 -0.12
CA ILE A 165 -2.10 11.74 0.01
C ILE A 165 -1.84 11.47 1.49
N LEU A 166 -1.65 10.21 1.81
CA LEU A 166 -1.46 9.72 3.17
C LEU A 166 0.02 9.43 3.41
N LYS A 167 0.53 9.78 4.58
CA LYS A 167 1.94 9.62 4.96
C LYS A 167 2.01 8.76 6.21
N ILE A 168 2.89 7.75 6.20
CA ILE A 168 3.19 7.00 7.41
C ILE A 168 4.08 7.85 8.32
N SER A 169 3.79 7.84 9.63
CA SER A 169 4.64 8.51 10.61
C SER A 169 6.07 7.96 10.56
N PRO A 170 7.10 8.82 10.59
CA PRO A 170 8.49 8.37 10.57
C PRO A 170 8.93 7.72 11.88
N TYR A 171 8.19 7.95 12.96
CA TYR A 171 8.54 7.48 14.30
C TYR A 171 7.84 6.17 14.66
N THR A 172 6.65 5.96 14.10
CA THR A 172 5.84 4.76 14.37
C THR A 172 5.11 4.35 13.10
N ASN A 173 5.04 3.03 12.84
CA ASN A 173 4.20 2.51 11.75
C ASN A 173 2.72 2.37 12.18
N THR A 174 2.33 3.04 13.26
CA THR A 174 0.99 2.97 13.86
C THR A 174 0.14 4.19 13.56
N ILE A 175 0.69 5.19 12.87
CA ILE A 175 -0.05 6.40 12.47
C ILE A 175 0.15 6.64 10.98
N ILE A 176 -0.97 6.80 10.27
CA ILE A 176 -1.02 7.21 8.87
C ILE A 176 -1.92 8.45 8.80
N GLU A 177 -1.42 9.55 8.27
CA GLU A 177 -2.17 10.80 8.20
C GLU A 177 -1.94 11.54 6.88
N GLY A 178 -2.91 12.35 6.49
CA GLY A 178 -2.76 13.20 5.30
C GLY A 178 -4.02 13.88 4.87
N ASN A 179 -3.89 14.68 3.83
CA ASN A 179 -5.00 15.47 3.29
C ASN A 179 -5.79 14.67 2.27
N TYR A 180 -7.09 14.96 2.21
CA TYR A 180 -7.98 14.43 1.20
C TYR A 180 -8.85 15.52 0.57
N PHE A 181 -9.32 15.24 -0.64
CA PHE A 181 -10.21 16.08 -1.44
C PHE A 181 -11.26 15.21 -2.12
N THR A 182 -12.46 15.75 -2.31
CA THR A 182 -13.54 15.05 -3.02
C THR A 182 -14.09 15.92 -4.14
N ASP A 183 -14.74 15.29 -5.12
CA ASP A 183 -15.49 15.94 -6.18
C ASP A 183 -16.73 16.73 -5.70
N ARG A 184 -17.04 16.68 -4.39
CA ARG A 184 -18.12 17.41 -3.72
C ARG A 184 -17.67 18.67 -2.96
N ASN A 185 -16.50 19.20 -3.27
CA ASN A 185 -15.90 20.33 -2.56
C ASN A 185 -15.71 20.08 -1.05
N THR A 186 -15.57 18.84 -0.64
CA THR A 186 -15.17 18.48 0.72
C THR A 186 -13.67 18.20 0.73
N GLN A 187 -12.98 18.78 1.69
CA GLN A 187 -11.56 18.57 1.91
C GLN A 187 -11.27 18.44 3.40
N GLY A 188 -10.10 17.90 3.72
CA GLY A 188 -9.75 17.79 5.13
C GLY A 188 -8.56 16.89 5.38
N VAL A 189 -8.51 16.35 6.59
CA VAL A 189 -7.43 15.49 7.08
C VAL A 189 -8.00 14.14 7.49
N LEU A 190 -7.33 13.09 7.06
CA LEU A 190 -7.52 11.72 7.53
C LEU A 190 -6.38 11.36 8.46
N LYS A 191 -6.71 10.80 9.62
CA LYS A 191 -5.73 10.28 10.57
C LYS A 191 -6.13 8.87 10.98
N PHE A 192 -5.30 7.90 10.62
CA PHE A 192 -5.48 6.49 10.96
C PHE A 192 -4.55 6.13 12.10
N ILE A 193 -5.08 5.48 13.11
CA ILE A 193 -4.37 5.00 14.29
C ILE A 193 -4.58 3.49 14.37
N LYS A 194 -3.50 2.73 14.36
CA LYS A 194 -3.55 1.27 14.39
C LYS A 194 -4.12 0.78 15.71
N ASP A 195 -5.08 -0.17 15.64
CA ASP A 195 -5.64 -0.85 16.81
C ASP A 195 -4.57 -1.66 17.58
#